data_dc69a17f21d06fca36a4bf3e84d95049
#
_entry.id   dc69a17f21d06fca36a4bf3e84d95049
#
_cell.length_a   1.000
_cell.length_b   1.000
_cell.length_c   1.000
_cell.angle_alpha   90.00
_cell.angle_beta   90.00
_cell.angle_gamma   90.00
#
_symmetry.space_group_name_H-M   'P 1'
#
loop_
_entity.id
_entity.type
_entity.pdbx_description
1 polymer ?
#
loop_
_entity_poly.entity_id
_entity_poly.type
_entity_poly.pdbx_seq_one_letter_code
_entity_poly.pdbx_strand_id
1 'polypeptide(L)'
;VKIRNIAIIAHVDHGKTTLVDQMLRQAGVFRANQQVAERIMDSNPLERERGITILAKNTSVRWGDTKINIVDTPGHADFGGEVERILRMVNGFLLLVDAAEGPMPQTRFVAGKALALGLKPIVLVNKIDRPDAEPMRVHDEVLELLMDLEATPEQFNCPFLYTSSRLGTATLELDEPGTTLTPLFDTILGTIPPPKATEAGPFQMLISTLDYSSYLGRIGIGRIERGQVHVGDTVALLPIGEPGPVGDGLFEQAKIVKLFAFEGLERAELETAAAGEIVAVAGLAGVEIGKTVTAPDHLDRLAGIAVEEPTISVDMLVNNSPLAGREGKFVTGRQLRERLYRELERNVALRVEDTDTPYAFTVSGRGELHLGILMETMRREGYEFQVSRPRIIPREGPNGERLEPYEELMIDCPEGYVGVVMEKLGPRRATMLDMKNPGLGMVRMRFKIPARGLLGYRSEFLTDTRGTGIIHHRFFEYDLWAGPLSGRNRGVMVADREGVVVAFALFNLQERGTMFVQPGDAVYEGMIIAEHVRPGDMDVNATKEKKLTNMRTTASDEMIILEPPRQITLELALEYIEDDELIEVTPSSLRLRKRLLGASDRRKLARSEKRALSEE
;
A
#
# COMPACT_ATOMS: atom_id res chain seq x y z
N VAL A 1 18.62 -17.25 26.06
CA VAL A 1 17.21 -16.80 25.96
C VAL A 1 16.55 -17.60 24.86
N LYS A 2 15.42 -18.26 25.16
CA LYS A 2 14.64 -18.93 24.11
C LYS A 2 13.98 -17.86 23.25
N ILE A 3 13.93 -18.09 21.93
CA ILE A 3 13.37 -17.12 20.95
C ILE A 3 12.22 -17.77 20.20
N ARG A 4 11.18 -16.99 19.91
CA ARG A 4 10.12 -17.28 18.92
C ARG A 4 9.97 -16.08 18.01
N ASN A 5 10.00 -16.31 16.71
CA ASN A 5 9.80 -15.27 15.71
C ASN A 5 8.44 -15.51 15.02
N ILE A 6 7.51 -14.58 15.15
CA ILE A 6 6.16 -14.69 14.60
C ILE A 6 5.81 -13.47 13.75
N ALA A 7 5.00 -13.67 12.71
CA ALA A 7 4.33 -12.60 11.98
C ALA A 7 2.86 -12.51 12.40
N ILE A 8 2.24 -11.35 12.27
CA ILE A 8 0.79 -11.20 12.43
C ILE A 8 0.18 -10.82 11.08
N ILE A 9 -0.70 -11.68 10.60
CA ILE A 9 -1.44 -11.53 9.35
C ILE A 9 -2.89 -11.22 9.69
N ALA A 10 -3.39 -10.08 9.23
CA ALA A 10 -4.77 -9.66 9.45
C ALA A 10 -5.24 -8.77 8.32
N HIS A 11 -6.55 -8.77 8.06
CA HIS A 11 -7.16 -7.73 7.25
C HIS A 11 -7.24 -6.39 8.02
N VAL A 12 -7.45 -5.31 7.29
CA VAL A 12 -7.72 -3.99 7.86
C VAL A 12 -8.91 -4.11 8.83
N ASP A 13 -8.81 -3.43 9.96
CA ASP A 13 -9.83 -3.41 11.03
C ASP A 13 -10.14 -4.75 11.72
N HIS A 14 -9.50 -5.89 11.40
CA HIS A 14 -9.67 -7.15 12.13
C HIS A 14 -9.10 -7.13 13.55
N GLY A 15 -8.46 -6.03 13.98
CA GLY A 15 -8.01 -5.81 15.36
C GLY A 15 -6.54 -6.14 15.61
N LYS A 16 -5.70 -6.18 14.58
CA LYS A 16 -4.26 -6.46 14.66
C LYS A 16 -3.53 -5.56 15.66
N THR A 17 -3.62 -4.25 15.49
CA THR A 17 -2.97 -3.26 16.37
C THR A 17 -3.45 -3.38 17.80
N THR A 18 -4.76 -3.58 18.00
CA THR A 18 -5.35 -3.77 19.34
C THR A 18 -4.83 -5.04 20.01
N LEU A 19 -4.68 -6.14 19.25
CA LEU A 19 -4.11 -7.38 19.77
C LEU A 19 -2.67 -7.18 20.24
N VAL A 20 -1.82 -6.56 19.42
CA VAL A 20 -0.42 -6.30 19.75
C VAL A 20 -0.31 -5.39 20.98
N ASP A 21 -1.13 -4.35 21.06
CA ASP A 21 -1.19 -3.46 22.23
C ASP A 21 -1.52 -4.25 23.52
N GLN A 22 -2.46 -5.19 23.46
CA GLN A 22 -2.80 -6.04 24.60
C GLN A 22 -1.70 -7.05 24.94
N MET A 23 -1.04 -7.62 23.92
CA MET A 23 0.11 -8.50 24.13
C MET A 23 1.25 -7.75 24.85
N LEU A 24 1.56 -6.52 24.42
CA LEU A 24 2.57 -5.67 25.05
C LEU A 24 2.22 -5.31 26.51
N ARG A 25 0.94 -5.01 26.77
CA ARG A 25 0.44 -4.70 28.13
C ARG A 25 0.54 -5.89 29.05
N GLN A 26 0.04 -7.05 28.63
CA GLN A 26 0.00 -8.25 29.49
C GLN A 26 1.38 -8.90 29.65
N ALA A 27 2.30 -8.69 28.71
CA ALA A 27 3.70 -9.08 28.86
C ALA A 27 4.52 -8.12 29.75
N GLY A 28 3.91 -7.06 30.30
CA GLY A 28 4.56 -6.16 31.26
C GLY A 28 5.56 -5.18 30.63
N VAL A 29 5.47 -4.90 29.34
CA VAL A 29 6.35 -3.94 28.65
C VAL A 29 6.12 -2.51 29.15
N PHE A 30 4.89 -2.19 29.58
CA PHE A 30 4.53 -0.88 30.11
C PHE A 30 4.47 -0.85 31.65
N ARG A 31 4.86 0.27 32.24
CA ARG A 31 4.68 0.48 33.67
C ARG A 31 3.20 0.64 34.03
N ALA A 32 2.76 0.13 35.18
CA ALA A 32 1.36 0.10 35.61
C ALA A 32 0.63 1.46 35.57
N ASN A 33 1.35 2.58 35.63
CA ASN A 33 0.80 3.94 35.64
C ASN A 33 1.07 4.73 34.33
N GLN A 34 1.59 4.08 33.29
CA GLN A 34 1.88 4.74 32.04
C GLN A 34 0.58 4.82 31.21
N GLN A 35 0.06 6.04 31.02
CA GLN A 35 -1.01 6.28 30.05
C GLN A 35 -0.41 6.13 28.64
N VAL A 36 -0.75 5.04 27.99
CA VAL A 36 -0.29 4.73 26.66
C VAL A 36 -1.43 5.01 25.69
N ALA A 37 -1.18 5.80 24.65
CA ALA A 37 -2.15 6.06 23.61
C ALA A 37 -2.60 4.74 22.96
N GLU A 38 -3.83 4.65 22.55
CA GLU A 38 -4.32 3.53 21.74
C GLU A 38 -3.62 3.51 20.38
N ARG A 39 -3.43 2.31 19.80
CA ARG A 39 -2.75 2.09 18.52
C ARG A 39 -1.27 2.51 18.51
N ILE A 40 -0.53 2.00 19.47
CA ILE A 40 0.90 2.35 19.67
C ILE A 40 1.75 1.96 18.46
N MET A 41 1.44 0.84 17.81
CA MET A 41 2.16 0.39 16.61
C MET A 41 1.93 1.29 15.40
N ASP A 42 0.77 1.96 15.29
CA ASP A 42 0.47 2.87 14.18
C ASP A 42 1.06 4.27 14.46
N SER A 43 2.38 4.38 14.41
CA SER A 43 3.09 5.64 14.67
C SER A 43 2.94 6.67 13.55
N ASN A 44 2.64 6.22 12.32
CA ASN A 44 2.43 7.09 11.17
C ASN A 44 0.98 7.63 11.16
N PRO A 45 0.77 8.96 11.07
CA PRO A 45 -0.57 9.54 10.94
C PRO A 45 -1.41 8.95 9.79
N LEU A 46 -0.78 8.61 8.67
CA LEU A 46 -1.45 7.99 7.51
C LEU A 46 -1.93 6.58 7.80
N GLU A 47 -1.16 5.78 8.56
CA GLU A 47 -1.59 4.44 8.99
C GLU A 47 -2.82 4.51 9.89
N ARG A 48 -2.84 5.47 10.83
CA ARG A 48 -3.99 5.69 11.74
C ARG A 48 -5.25 6.14 11.00
N GLU A 49 -5.09 7.05 10.03
CA GLU A 49 -6.19 7.62 9.27
C GLU A 49 -6.81 6.60 8.32
N ARG A 50 -5.96 5.78 7.68
CA ARG A 50 -6.38 4.77 6.69
C ARG A 50 -6.68 3.40 7.30
N GLY A 51 -6.30 3.18 8.56
CA GLY A 51 -6.43 1.89 9.24
C GLY A 51 -5.54 0.78 8.68
N ILE A 52 -4.55 1.09 7.84
CA ILE A 52 -3.66 0.11 7.19
C ILE A 52 -2.24 0.21 7.73
N THR A 53 -1.56 -0.94 7.85
CA THR A 53 -0.10 -0.97 8.06
C THR A 53 0.60 -0.71 6.73
N ILE A 54 1.39 0.34 6.66
CA ILE A 54 2.15 0.74 5.47
C ILE A 54 3.56 0.17 5.54
N LEU A 55 4.21 0.32 6.69
CA LEU A 55 5.57 -0.16 6.93
C LEU A 55 5.58 -1.28 7.96
N ALA A 56 6.34 -2.30 7.67
CA ALA A 56 6.62 -3.37 8.61
C ALA A 56 7.28 -2.84 9.88
N LYS A 57 6.83 -3.31 11.03
CA LYS A 57 7.39 -2.94 12.33
C LYS A 57 7.77 -4.20 13.09
N ASN A 58 8.92 -4.12 13.73
CA ASN A 58 9.40 -5.16 14.61
C ASN A 58 9.18 -4.73 16.07
N THR A 59 8.59 -5.61 16.85
CA THR A 59 8.47 -5.46 18.29
C THR A 59 8.77 -6.77 18.99
N SER A 60 8.95 -6.77 20.29
CA SER A 60 9.09 -8.02 21.04
C SER A 60 8.41 -7.94 22.40
N VAL A 61 8.01 -9.11 22.87
CA VAL A 61 7.51 -9.30 24.24
C VAL A 61 8.28 -10.42 24.92
N ARG A 62 8.38 -10.40 26.24
CA ARG A 62 8.94 -11.48 27.05
C ARG A 62 7.81 -12.20 27.77
N TRP A 63 7.76 -13.52 27.59
CA TRP A 63 6.83 -14.39 28.30
C TRP A 63 7.61 -15.53 28.96
N GLY A 64 7.68 -15.48 30.27
CA GLY A 64 8.58 -16.35 31.03
C GLY A 64 10.04 -16.15 30.64
N ASP A 65 10.71 -17.22 30.25
CA ASP A 65 12.12 -17.27 29.79
C ASP A 65 12.29 -17.07 28.28
N THR A 66 11.19 -16.85 27.58
CA THR A 66 11.17 -16.77 26.10
C THR A 66 10.91 -15.33 25.62
N LYS A 67 11.72 -14.89 24.66
CA LYS A 67 11.51 -13.68 23.89
C LYS A 67 10.69 -14.02 22.64
N ILE A 68 9.57 -13.35 22.44
CA ILE A 68 8.73 -13.49 21.25
C ILE A 68 8.91 -12.23 20.41
N ASN A 69 9.61 -12.33 19.31
CA ASN A 69 9.70 -11.27 18.31
C ASN A 69 8.43 -11.30 17.44
N ILE A 70 7.79 -10.16 17.32
CA ILE A 70 6.54 -9.97 16.58
C ILE A 70 6.85 -9.04 15.43
N VAL A 71 6.65 -9.53 14.20
CA VAL A 71 6.81 -8.73 12.99
C VAL A 71 5.44 -8.40 12.44
N ASP A 72 5.12 -7.13 12.39
CA ASP A 72 3.86 -6.63 11.81
C ASP A 72 3.96 -6.63 10.30
N THR A 73 2.98 -7.24 9.61
CA THR A 73 2.97 -7.34 8.14
C THR A 73 1.99 -6.36 7.52
N PRO A 74 2.39 -5.64 6.45
CA PRO A 74 1.44 -4.93 5.62
C PRO A 74 0.38 -5.88 5.05
N GLY A 75 -0.87 -5.43 4.99
CA GLY A 75 -1.98 -6.24 4.48
C GLY A 75 -2.23 -6.09 2.99
N HIS A 76 -1.82 -4.98 2.37
CA HIS A 76 -2.16 -4.64 0.99
C HIS A 76 -1.24 -5.32 -0.03
N ALA A 77 -1.80 -5.70 -1.18
CA ALA A 77 -1.07 -6.41 -2.24
C ALA A 77 0.12 -5.60 -2.83
N ASP A 78 0.02 -4.26 -2.86
CA ASP A 78 1.10 -3.37 -3.31
C ASP A 78 2.40 -3.53 -2.49
N PHE A 79 2.29 -4.08 -1.27
CA PHE A 79 3.41 -4.37 -0.38
C PHE A 79 3.79 -5.86 -0.36
N GLY A 80 3.33 -6.65 -1.33
CA GLY A 80 3.52 -8.10 -1.38
C GLY A 80 4.96 -8.57 -1.26
N GLY A 81 5.91 -7.84 -1.82
CA GLY A 81 7.34 -8.15 -1.67
C GLY A 81 7.90 -7.81 -0.29
N GLU A 82 7.33 -6.83 0.42
CA GLU A 82 7.70 -6.59 1.82
C GLU A 82 7.20 -7.72 2.70
N VAL A 83 5.98 -8.18 2.47
CA VAL A 83 5.40 -9.32 3.16
C VAL A 83 6.29 -10.56 3.04
N GLU A 84 6.72 -10.92 1.82
CA GLU A 84 7.58 -12.10 1.61
C GLU A 84 8.92 -11.99 2.34
N ARG A 85 9.53 -10.80 2.32
CA ARG A 85 10.80 -10.54 3.05
C ARG A 85 10.67 -10.72 4.55
N ILE A 86 9.56 -10.23 5.11
CA ILE A 86 9.24 -10.35 6.53
C ILE A 86 8.99 -11.80 6.92
N LEU A 87 8.20 -12.52 6.12
CA LEU A 87 7.87 -13.90 6.38
C LEU A 87 9.10 -14.83 6.43
N ARG A 88 10.19 -14.48 5.73
CA ARG A 88 11.47 -15.22 5.82
C ARG A 88 12.19 -15.06 7.15
N MET A 89 11.89 -14.02 7.94
CA MET A 89 12.51 -13.83 9.26
C MET A 89 11.81 -14.60 10.38
N VAL A 90 10.60 -15.13 10.14
CA VAL A 90 9.76 -15.75 11.16
C VAL A 90 9.64 -17.26 11.00
N ASN A 91 9.13 -17.93 12.03
CA ASN A 91 8.97 -19.39 12.07
C ASN A 91 7.52 -19.83 12.10
N GLY A 92 6.59 -18.89 12.28
CA GLY A 92 5.17 -19.10 12.23
C GLY A 92 4.42 -17.77 12.20
N PHE A 93 3.11 -17.83 12.10
CA PHE A 93 2.29 -16.63 12.02
C PHE A 93 0.96 -16.78 12.76
N LEU A 94 0.46 -15.65 13.23
CA LEU A 94 -0.90 -15.52 13.76
C LEU A 94 -1.80 -15.05 12.62
N LEU A 95 -2.83 -15.83 12.30
CA LEU A 95 -3.85 -15.50 11.32
C LEU A 95 -5.06 -14.92 12.05
N LEU A 96 -5.21 -13.61 12.05
CA LEU A 96 -6.28 -12.90 12.76
C LEU A 96 -7.45 -12.64 11.82
N VAL A 97 -8.64 -13.19 12.17
CA VAL A 97 -9.85 -13.09 11.37
C VAL A 97 -10.99 -12.57 12.24
N ASP A 98 -11.77 -11.63 11.72
CA ASP A 98 -12.96 -11.09 12.42
C ASP A 98 -14.06 -12.14 12.46
N ALA A 99 -14.67 -12.34 13.64
CA ALA A 99 -15.72 -13.35 13.86
C ALA A 99 -17.04 -13.06 13.12
N ALA A 100 -17.25 -11.85 12.60
CA ALA A 100 -18.41 -11.49 11.81
C ALA A 100 -18.12 -11.48 10.30
N GLU A 101 -16.93 -10.99 9.89
CA GLU A 101 -16.58 -10.76 8.48
C GLU A 101 -15.96 -12.00 7.81
N GLY A 102 -15.25 -12.84 8.59
CA GLY A 102 -14.54 -14.00 8.05
C GLY A 102 -13.21 -13.65 7.35
N PRO A 103 -12.60 -14.62 6.64
CA PRO A 103 -11.34 -14.46 5.96
C PRO A 103 -11.48 -13.62 4.67
N MET A 104 -10.83 -12.47 4.64
CA MET A 104 -10.87 -11.51 3.54
C MET A 104 -9.79 -11.79 2.48
N PRO A 105 -9.95 -11.31 1.22
CA PRO A 105 -9.01 -11.59 0.13
C PRO A 105 -7.55 -11.24 0.40
N GLN A 106 -7.28 -10.15 1.11
CA GLN A 106 -5.91 -9.77 1.49
C GLN A 106 -5.27 -10.78 2.45
N THR A 107 -6.05 -11.26 3.42
CA THR A 107 -5.64 -12.32 4.34
C THR A 107 -5.24 -13.59 3.59
N ARG A 108 -6.03 -13.97 2.57
CA ARG A 108 -5.77 -15.11 1.68
C ARG A 108 -4.41 -15.01 0.99
N PHE A 109 -4.08 -13.84 0.45
CA PHE A 109 -2.81 -13.61 -0.25
C PHE A 109 -1.61 -13.78 0.67
N VAL A 110 -1.61 -13.12 1.83
CA VAL A 110 -0.48 -13.16 2.77
C VAL A 110 -0.35 -14.54 3.41
N ALA A 111 -1.48 -15.17 3.80
CA ALA A 111 -1.50 -16.51 4.35
C ALA A 111 -0.96 -17.54 3.33
N GLY A 112 -1.34 -17.44 2.05
CA GLY A 112 -0.82 -18.33 1.00
C GLY A 112 0.69 -18.24 0.87
N LYS A 113 1.29 -17.03 0.89
CA LYS A 113 2.75 -16.87 0.90
C LYS A 113 3.39 -17.47 2.15
N ALA A 114 2.79 -17.29 3.33
CA ALA A 114 3.29 -17.85 4.59
C ALA A 114 3.27 -19.38 4.58
N LEU A 115 2.17 -19.98 4.11
CA LEU A 115 2.04 -21.45 3.99
C LEU A 115 3.05 -22.03 2.98
N ALA A 116 3.25 -21.38 1.83
CA ALA A 116 4.24 -21.79 0.83
C ALA A 116 5.68 -21.76 1.37
N LEU A 117 5.99 -20.88 2.33
CA LEU A 117 7.27 -20.86 3.04
C LEU A 117 7.37 -21.91 4.16
N GLY A 118 6.35 -22.74 4.36
CA GLY A 118 6.32 -23.78 5.38
C GLY A 118 6.15 -23.26 6.81
N LEU A 119 5.65 -22.02 6.98
CA LEU A 119 5.41 -21.44 8.29
C LEU A 119 4.21 -22.10 8.97
N LYS A 120 4.27 -22.23 10.31
CA LYS A 120 3.17 -22.79 11.11
C LYS A 120 2.14 -21.72 11.45
N PRO A 121 0.85 -21.91 11.10
CA PRO A 121 -0.24 -21.02 11.47
C PRO A 121 -0.74 -21.26 12.90
N ILE A 122 -1.22 -20.18 13.53
CA ILE A 122 -2.13 -20.18 14.67
C ILE A 122 -3.29 -19.28 14.27
N VAL A 123 -4.52 -19.78 14.28
CA VAL A 123 -5.70 -19.00 13.88
C VAL A 123 -6.32 -18.33 15.09
N LEU A 124 -6.61 -17.04 14.95
CA LEU A 124 -7.27 -16.23 15.97
C LEU A 124 -8.59 -15.71 15.39
N VAL A 125 -9.71 -16.29 15.82
CA VAL A 125 -11.05 -15.77 15.52
C VAL A 125 -11.34 -14.65 16.52
N ASN A 126 -11.24 -13.41 16.05
CA ASN A 126 -11.25 -12.21 16.89
C ASN A 126 -12.60 -11.49 16.89
N LYS A 127 -12.77 -10.62 17.89
CA LYS A 127 -13.99 -9.83 18.11
C LYS A 127 -15.22 -10.70 18.42
N ILE A 128 -15.03 -11.81 19.14
CA ILE A 128 -16.14 -12.68 19.60
C ILE A 128 -17.10 -11.94 20.56
N ASP A 129 -16.73 -10.77 21.06
CA ASP A 129 -17.53 -9.89 21.91
C ASP A 129 -18.57 -9.06 21.11
N ARG A 130 -18.57 -9.12 19.78
CA ARG A 130 -19.56 -8.44 18.94
C ARG A 130 -20.90 -9.20 18.97
N PRO A 131 -22.04 -8.48 18.92
CA PRO A 131 -23.36 -9.14 18.91
C PRO A 131 -23.67 -9.90 17.59
N ASP A 132 -22.97 -9.55 16.51
CA ASP A 132 -23.05 -10.15 15.17
C ASP A 132 -21.95 -11.19 14.91
N ALA A 133 -21.19 -11.59 15.93
CA ALA A 133 -20.13 -12.58 15.81
C ALA A 133 -20.68 -13.99 15.60
N GLU A 134 -20.13 -14.70 14.59
CA GLU A 134 -20.43 -16.10 14.27
C GLU A 134 -19.13 -16.92 14.25
N PRO A 135 -18.48 -17.15 15.41
CA PRO A 135 -17.12 -17.70 15.46
C PRO A 135 -16.99 -19.08 14.83
N MET A 136 -18.01 -19.95 14.94
CA MET A 136 -17.99 -21.30 14.34
C MET A 136 -18.08 -21.25 12.82
N ARG A 137 -18.90 -20.36 12.25
CA ARG A 137 -18.96 -20.14 10.81
C ARG A 137 -17.60 -19.69 10.27
N VAL A 138 -16.98 -18.71 10.95
CA VAL A 138 -15.65 -18.20 10.55
C VAL A 138 -14.57 -19.28 10.73
N HIS A 139 -14.66 -20.14 11.75
CA HIS A 139 -13.78 -21.29 11.92
C HIS A 139 -13.81 -22.18 10.66
N ASP A 140 -15.01 -22.57 10.20
CA ASP A 140 -15.18 -23.42 9.03
C ASP A 140 -14.68 -22.74 7.76
N GLU A 141 -14.97 -21.44 7.56
CA GLU A 141 -14.46 -20.64 6.43
C GLU A 141 -12.92 -20.55 6.40
N VAL A 142 -12.26 -20.51 7.56
CA VAL A 142 -10.80 -20.53 7.63
C VAL A 142 -10.25 -21.91 7.31
N LEU A 143 -10.92 -23.00 7.70
CA LEU A 143 -10.53 -24.35 7.27
C LEU A 143 -10.66 -24.51 5.75
N GLU A 144 -11.74 -24.01 5.15
CA GLU A 144 -11.88 -23.98 3.68
C GLU A 144 -10.76 -23.14 3.02
N LEU A 145 -10.43 -21.99 3.61
CA LEU A 145 -9.32 -21.17 3.14
C LEU A 145 -7.99 -21.93 3.15
N LEU A 146 -7.69 -22.65 4.23
CA LEU A 146 -6.45 -23.43 4.34
C LEU A 146 -6.41 -24.58 3.32
N MET A 147 -7.53 -25.23 3.04
CA MET A 147 -7.65 -26.23 1.98
C MET A 147 -7.43 -25.62 0.60
N ASP A 148 -8.07 -24.51 0.30
CA ASP A 148 -7.92 -23.79 -0.97
C ASP A 148 -6.47 -23.29 -1.22
N LEU A 149 -5.73 -23.03 -0.14
CA LEU A 149 -4.33 -22.62 -0.18
C LEU A 149 -3.36 -23.81 -0.15
N GLU A 150 -3.87 -25.04 -0.30
CA GLU A 150 -3.07 -26.27 -0.34
C GLU A 150 -2.17 -26.43 0.91
N ALA A 151 -2.69 -26.06 2.09
CA ALA A 151 -1.98 -26.21 3.34
C ALA A 151 -1.60 -27.69 3.57
N THR A 152 -0.38 -27.94 4.05
CA THR A 152 0.04 -29.28 4.43
C THR A 152 -0.81 -29.83 5.59
N PRO A 153 -0.89 -31.15 5.79
CA PRO A 153 -1.64 -31.70 6.93
C PRO A 153 -1.21 -31.13 8.30
N GLU A 154 0.07 -30.81 8.45
CA GLU A 154 0.61 -30.20 9.67
C GLU A 154 0.18 -28.74 9.85
N GLN A 155 0.02 -28.00 8.75
CA GLN A 155 -0.47 -26.62 8.75
C GLN A 155 -2.00 -26.57 8.90
N PHE A 156 -2.71 -27.53 8.31
CA PHE A 156 -4.15 -27.63 8.41
C PHE A 156 -4.62 -27.98 9.84
N ASN A 157 -3.89 -28.84 10.56
CA ASN A 157 -4.15 -29.19 11.95
C ASN A 157 -3.61 -28.12 12.93
N CYS A 158 -3.73 -26.84 12.60
CA CYS A 158 -3.28 -25.75 13.45
C CYS A 158 -4.25 -25.45 14.60
N PRO A 159 -3.78 -24.88 15.72
CA PRO A 159 -4.64 -24.47 16.80
C PRO A 159 -5.50 -23.25 16.41
N PHE A 160 -6.75 -23.27 16.87
CA PHE A 160 -7.67 -22.15 16.82
C PHE A 160 -7.86 -21.58 18.23
N LEU A 161 -7.86 -20.26 18.34
CA LEU A 161 -8.21 -19.53 19.55
C LEU A 161 -9.31 -18.52 19.21
N TYR A 162 -10.19 -18.32 20.18
CA TYR A 162 -11.26 -17.34 20.10
C TYR A 162 -10.88 -16.15 20.99
N THR A 163 -10.81 -14.97 20.40
CA THR A 163 -10.22 -13.81 21.06
C THR A 163 -11.12 -12.60 21.02
N SER A 164 -11.01 -11.76 22.06
CA SER A 164 -11.42 -10.37 22.04
C SER A 164 -10.21 -9.48 22.28
N SER A 165 -9.63 -8.96 21.21
CA SER A 165 -8.50 -8.03 21.32
C SER A 165 -8.86 -6.80 22.14
N ARG A 166 -10.10 -6.33 22.09
CA ARG A 166 -10.59 -5.19 22.86
C ARG A 166 -10.57 -5.46 24.36
N LEU A 167 -11.03 -6.64 24.77
CA LEU A 167 -11.05 -7.05 26.19
C LEU A 167 -9.70 -7.62 26.64
N GLY A 168 -8.80 -7.96 25.72
CA GLY A 168 -7.51 -8.58 26.00
C GLY A 168 -7.64 -10.03 26.48
N THR A 169 -8.57 -10.80 25.89
CA THR A 169 -8.87 -12.17 26.30
C THR A 169 -8.70 -13.16 25.14
N ALA A 170 -8.32 -14.40 25.47
CA ALA A 170 -8.24 -15.53 24.55
C ALA A 170 -8.70 -16.80 25.22
N THR A 171 -9.35 -17.69 24.49
CA THR A 171 -9.76 -19.04 24.92
C THR A 171 -9.59 -20.06 23.80
N LEU A 172 -9.40 -21.32 24.15
CA LEU A 172 -9.39 -22.44 23.20
C LEU A 172 -10.80 -22.97 22.94
N GLU A 173 -11.70 -22.84 23.92
CA GLU A 173 -13.09 -23.31 23.84
C GLU A 173 -14.05 -22.13 24.01
N LEU A 174 -15.09 -22.06 23.18
CA LEU A 174 -16.05 -20.94 23.22
C LEU A 174 -16.92 -20.93 24.49
N ASP A 175 -17.12 -22.08 25.10
CA ASP A 175 -17.92 -22.22 26.30
C ASP A 175 -17.17 -21.74 27.57
N GLU A 176 -15.86 -21.52 27.47
CA GLU A 176 -15.03 -21.02 28.56
C GLU A 176 -14.74 -19.53 28.38
N PRO A 177 -15.14 -18.66 29.31
CA PRO A 177 -14.85 -17.24 29.21
C PRO A 177 -13.34 -16.99 29.35
N GLY A 178 -12.71 -16.46 28.31
CA GLY A 178 -11.32 -16.01 28.35
C GLY A 178 -11.16 -14.83 29.32
N THR A 179 -10.11 -14.84 30.12
CA THR A 179 -9.80 -13.77 31.08
C THR A 179 -8.53 -12.98 30.75
N THR A 180 -7.59 -13.60 30.07
CA THR A 180 -6.28 -13.03 29.69
C THR A 180 -5.84 -13.56 28.32
N LEU A 181 -4.71 -13.05 27.81
CA LEU A 181 -4.02 -13.59 26.62
C LEU A 181 -3.06 -14.75 26.95
N THR A 182 -3.01 -15.26 28.19
CA THR A 182 -2.17 -16.39 28.57
C THR A 182 -2.33 -17.59 27.62
N PRO A 183 -3.56 -18.03 27.26
CA PRO A 183 -3.73 -19.13 26.32
C PRO A 183 -3.07 -18.90 24.96
N LEU A 184 -3.06 -17.64 24.48
CA LEU A 184 -2.39 -17.27 23.24
C LEU A 184 -0.86 -17.41 23.36
N PHE A 185 -0.27 -16.88 24.45
CA PHE A 185 1.18 -17.00 24.66
C PHE A 185 1.62 -18.46 24.79
N ASP A 186 0.88 -19.25 25.55
CA ASP A 186 1.19 -20.67 25.74
C ASP A 186 1.05 -21.46 24.43
N THR A 187 0.05 -21.14 23.60
CA THR A 187 -0.11 -21.74 22.27
C THR A 187 1.04 -21.35 21.33
N ILE A 188 1.49 -20.09 21.35
CA ILE A 188 2.67 -19.65 20.59
C ILE A 188 3.89 -20.47 20.98
N LEU A 189 4.16 -20.63 22.28
CA LEU A 189 5.32 -21.38 22.78
C LEU A 189 5.24 -22.88 22.43
N GLY A 190 4.04 -23.46 22.44
CA GLY A 190 3.82 -24.87 22.12
C GLY A 190 3.84 -25.21 20.62
N THR A 191 3.36 -24.30 19.78
CA THR A 191 3.13 -24.55 18.35
C THR A 191 4.27 -24.05 17.47
N ILE A 192 4.75 -22.82 17.73
CA ILE A 192 5.78 -22.21 16.88
C ILE A 192 7.16 -22.76 17.27
N PRO A 193 7.91 -23.37 16.33
CA PRO A 193 9.23 -23.88 16.64
C PRO A 193 10.24 -22.75 16.90
N PRO A 194 11.30 -23.03 17.66
CA PRO A 194 12.43 -22.09 17.75
C PRO A 194 13.05 -21.87 16.35
N PRO A 195 13.75 -20.74 16.14
CA PRO A 195 14.48 -20.51 14.91
C PRO A 195 15.44 -21.68 14.59
N LYS A 196 15.44 -22.12 13.33
CA LYS A 196 16.42 -23.10 12.83
C LYS A 196 17.77 -22.39 12.63
N ALA A 197 18.35 -21.92 13.70
CA ALA A 197 19.59 -21.16 13.69
C ALA A 197 20.67 -21.89 14.47
N THR A 198 21.92 -21.83 14.01
CA THR A 198 23.04 -22.53 14.61
C THR A 198 23.94 -21.53 15.32
N GLU A 199 24.00 -21.61 16.65
CA GLU A 199 24.89 -20.74 17.45
C GLU A 199 26.37 -20.97 17.14
N ALA A 200 26.74 -22.20 16.79
CA ALA A 200 28.11 -22.57 16.43
C ALA A 200 28.40 -22.22 14.96
N GLY A 201 29.60 -21.70 14.73
CA GLY A 201 30.10 -21.38 13.37
C GLY A 201 30.20 -19.87 13.10
N PRO A 202 30.71 -19.53 11.91
CA PRO A 202 30.92 -18.14 11.52
C PRO A 202 29.59 -17.39 11.36
N PHE A 203 29.59 -16.09 11.69
CA PHE A 203 28.43 -15.22 11.57
C PHE A 203 27.85 -15.20 10.15
N GLN A 204 26.51 -15.25 10.07
CA GLN A 204 25.77 -15.14 8.82
C GLN A 204 24.37 -14.58 9.07
N MET A 205 24.00 -13.57 8.30
CA MET A 205 22.72 -12.86 8.41
C MET A 205 22.22 -12.46 7.02
N LEU A 206 20.91 -12.58 6.76
CA LEU A 206 20.28 -12.08 5.54
C LEU A 206 19.60 -10.74 5.84
N ILE A 207 19.87 -9.72 5.01
CA ILE A 207 19.18 -8.43 5.10
C ILE A 207 17.80 -8.55 4.46
N SER A 208 16.76 -8.45 5.27
CA SER A 208 15.35 -8.57 4.85
C SER A 208 14.66 -7.23 4.67
N THR A 209 14.98 -6.24 5.52
CA THR A 209 14.42 -4.88 5.43
C THR A 209 15.50 -3.84 5.69
N LEU A 210 15.24 -2.62 5.25
CA LEU A 210 16.11 -1.46 5.50
C LEU A 210 15.39 -0.41 6.31
N ASP A 211 16.15 0.30 7.12
CA ASP A 211 15.74 1.56 7.72
C ASP A 211 16.85 2.59 7.54
N TYR A 212 16.56 3.83 7.87
CA TYR A 212 17.49 4.94 7.70
C TYR A 212 17.48 5.87 8.91
N SER A 213 18.66 6.22 9.35
CA SER A 213 18.88 7.24 10.37
C SER A 213 19.75 8.36 9.78
N SER A 214 19.37 9.61 10.00
CA SER A 214 20.18 10.76 9.56
C SER A 214 21.60 10.78 10.17
N TYR A 215 21.79 10.07 11.28
CA TYR A 215 23.07 9.98 11.99
C TYR A 215 23.88 8.73 11.62
N LEU A 216 23.21 7.58 11.46
CA LEU A 216 23.84 6.26 11.23
C LEU A 216 23.81 5.84 9.75
N GLY A 217 23.11 6.57 8.89
CA GLY A 217 22.86 6.16 7.52
C GLY A 217 21.87 5.00 7.39
N ARG A 218 22.06 4.14 6.41
CA ARG A 218 21.26 2.92 6.21
C ARG A 218 21.50 1.92 7.32
N ILE A 219 20.43 1.30 7.77
CA ILE A 219 20.40 0.27 8.81
C ILE A 219 19.79 -0.98 8.20
N GLY A 220 20.55 -2.06 8.16
CA GLY A 220 20.07 -3.36 7.69
C GLY A 220 19.38 -4.12 8.83
N ILE A 221 18.17 -4.64 8.57
CA ILE A 221 17.41 -5.46 9.51
C ILE A 221 17.25 -6.87 8.95
N GLY A 222 17.48 -7.87 9.80
CA GLY A 222 17.33 -9.27 9.42
C GLY A 222 17.50 -10.21 10.59
N ARG A 223 17.36 -11.50 10.32
CA ARG A 223 17.60 -12.56 11.30
C ARG A 223 19.02 -13.08 11.16
N ILE A 224 19.68 -13.31 12.29
CA ILE A 224 20.95 -14.02 12.31
C ILE A 224 20.68 -15.51 12.13
N GLU A 225 21.21 -16.08 11.04
CA GLU A 225 21.00 -17.49 10.71
C GLU A 225 22.07 -18.41 11.36
N ARG A 226 23.27 -17.88 11.57
CA ARG A 226 24.39 -18.64 12.14
C ARG A 226 25.33 -17.72 12.90
N GLY A 227 25.94 -18.29 13.98
CA GLY A 227 27.02 -17.67 14.73
C GLY A 227 26.57 -16.53 15.64
N GLN A 228 27.53 -15.69 15.97
CA GLN A 228 27.38 -14.49 16.79
C GLN A 228 28.09 -13.33 16.14
N VAL A 229 27.67 -12.12 16.52
CA VAL A 229 28.25 -10.88 16.01
C VAL A 229 28.39 -9.86 17.14
N HIS A 230 29.46 -9.06 17.08
CA HIS A 230 29.77 -8.03 18.07
C HIS A 230 29.87 -6.65 17.41
N VAL A 231 29.60 -5.61 18.16
CA VAL A 231 29.92 -4.24 17.75
C VAL A 231 31.43 -4.12 17.54
N GLY A 232 31.82 -3.59 16.39
CA GLY A 232 33.23 -3.47 15.99
C GLY A 232 33.74 -4.58 15.10
N ASP A 233 32.99 -5.66 14.88
CA ASP A 233 33.38 -6.74 13.97
C ASP A 233 33.46 -6.23 12.52
N THR A 234 34.45 -6.76 11.81
CA THR A 234 34.53 -6.60 10.37
C THR A 234 33.73 -7.72 9.71
N VAL A 235 32.88 -7.37 8.77
CA VAL A 235 32.00 -8.29 8.06
C VAL A 235 32.13 -8.13 6.54
N ALA A 236 31.76 -9.16 5.80
CA ALA A 236 31.66 -9.16 4.34
C ALA A 236 30.19 -9.02 3.93
N LEU A 237 29.90 -8.10 3.01
CA LEU A 237 28.62 -7.98 2.33
C LEU A 237 28.70 -8.69 1.00
N LEU A 238 27.96 -9.80 0.86
CA LEU A 238 27.92 -10.60 -0.36
C LEU A 238 26.80 -10.10 -1.29
N PRO A 239 27.02 -10.14 -2.61
CA PRO A 239 25.99 -9.74 -3.59
C PRO A 239 24.80 -10.67 -3.55
N ILE A 240 23.66 -10.18 -4.01
CA ILE A 240 22.41 -10.96 -4.14
C ILE A 240 22.60 -12.07 -5.18
N GLY A 241 22.03 -13.26 -4.94
CA GLY A 241 22.04 -14.37 -5.90
C GLY A 241 21.73 -15.72 -5.27
N GLU A 242 22.02 -16.79 -5.98
CA GLU A 242 21.78 -18.16 -5.52
C GLU A 242 22.65 -18.54 -4.31
N PRO A 243 22.17 -19.42 -3.41
CA PRO A 243 22.92 -19.89 -2.26
C PRO A 243 24.25 -20.52 -2.67
N GLY A 244 25.30 -20.30 -1.88
CA GLY A 244 26.58 -20.94 -2.08
C GLY A 244 27.77 -20.01 -1.93
N PRO A 245 29.00 -20.56 -2.11
CA PRO A 245 30.23 -19.80 -1.92
C PRO A 245 30.37 -18.70 -2.98
N VAL A 246 30.88 -17.55 -2.54
CA VAL A 246 31.20 -16.40 -3.38
C VAL A 246 32.69 -16.31 -3.57
N GLY A 247 33.14 -16.07 -4.81
CA GLY A 247 34.56 -15.95 -5.12
C GLY A 247 35.22 -14.73 -4.48
N ASP A 248 36.51 -14.82 -4.26
CA ASP A 248 37.30 -13.72 -3.70
C ASP A 248 37.22 -12.48 -4.57
N GLY A 249 37.04 -11.31 -3.91
CA GLY A 249 36.96 -10.01 -4.59
C GLY A 249 35.55 -9.60 -5.05
N LEU A 250 34.55 -10.44 -4.87
CA LEU A 250 33.13 -10.14 -5.21
C LEU A 250 32.31 -9.68 -3.99
N PHE A 251 32.95 -9.18 -2.96
CA PHE A 251 32.28 -8.71 -1.76
C PHE A 251 32.83 -7.37 -1.26
N GLU A 252 32.01 -6.64 -0.53
CA GLU A 252 32.41 -5.41 0.14
C GLU A 252 32.70 -5.71 1.61
N GLN A 253 33.74 -5.10 2.17
CA GLN A 253 34.02 -5.16 3.60
C GLN A 253 33.40 -3.96 4.30
N ALA A 254 32.79 -4.20 5.46
CA ALA A 254 32.21 -3.17 6.31
C ALA A 254 32.47 -3.49 7.78
N LYS A 255 32.34 -2.45 8.63
CA LYS A 255 32.47 -2.60 10.08
C LYS A 255 31.14 -2.32 10.75
N ILE A 256 30.73 -3.17 11.66
CA ILE A 256 29.54 -2.96 12.47
C ILE A 256 29.79 -1.85 13.47
N VAL A 257 29.10 -0.73 13.30
CA VAL A 257 29.24 0.43 14.15
C VAL A 257 28.29 0.36 15.34
N LYS A 258 27.06 -0.09 15.10
CA LYS A 258 26.03 -0.30 16.13
C LYS A 258 25.18 -1.52 15.80
N LEU A 259 24.73 -2.17 16.86
CA LEU A 259 23.85 -3.33 16.84
C LEU A 259 22.64 -3.05 17.73
N PHE A 260 21.44 -3.36 17.27
CA PHE A 260 20.22 -3.14 18.02
C PHE A 260 19.34 -4.40 18.01
N ALA A 261 18.74 -4.71 19.15
CA ALA A 261 17.58 -5.60 19.23
C ALA A 261 16.29 -4.79 19.36
N PHE A 262 15.18 -5.45 19.12
CA PHE A 262 13.87 -4.88 19.38
C PHE A 262 13.42 -5.31 20.79
N GLU A 263 13.13 -4.37 21.68
CA GLU A 263 12.60 -4.60 23.02
C GLU A 263 11.35 -3.73 23.22
N GLY A 264 10.20 -4.39 23.29
CA GLY A 264 8.93 -3.65 23.21
C GLY A 264 8.88 -2.86 21.88
N LEU A 265 8.65 -1.56 21.98
CA LEU A 265 8.57 -0.65 20.83
C LEU A 265 9.89 0.07 20.52
N GLU A 266 10.89 -0.11 21.34
CA GLU A 266 12.17 0.60 21.24
C GLU A 266 13.27 -0.31 20.66
N ARG A 267 14.32 0.33 20.17
CA ARG A 267 15.56 -0.34 19.81
C ARG A 267 16.55 -0.24 20.95
N ALA A 268 16.85 -1.38 21.55
CA ALA A 268 17.88 -1.47 22.56
C ALA A 268 19.25 -1.71 21.91
N GLU A 269 20.27 -0.90 22.27
CA GLU A 269 21.64 -1.13 21.82
C GLU A 269 22.18 -2.40 22.46
N LEU A 270 22.83 -3.24 21.66
CA LEU A 270 23.49 -4.47 22.08
C LEU A 270 24.99 -4.40 21.78
N GLU A 271 25.78 -5.03 22.63
CA GLU A 271 27.20 -5.32 22.38
C GLU A 271 27.37 -6.56 21.51
N THR A 272 26.46 -7.53 21.66
CA THR A 272 26.53 -8.86 21.02
C THR A 272 25.13 -9.37 20.69
N ALA A 273 24.99 -10.03 19.56
CA ALA A 273 23.78 -10.78 19.18
C ALA A 273 24.13 -12.16 18.63
N ALA A 274 23.24 -13.14 18.82
CA ALA A 274 23.44 -14.53 18.45
C ALA A 274 22.37 -15.02 17.46
N ALA A 275 22.63 -16.17 16.87
CA ALA A 275 21.77 -16.84 15.91
C ALA A 275 20.33 -17.01 16.40
N GLY A 276 19.36 -16.74 15.53
CA GLY A 276 17.92 -16.75 15.80
C GLY A 276 17.32 -15.39 16.17
N GLU A 277 18.13 -14.40 16.57
CA GLU A 277 17.66 -13.06 16.89
C GLU A 277 17.41 -12.23 15.63
N ILE A 278 16.37 -11.38 15.66
CA ILE A 278 16.13 -10.34 14.65
C ILE A 278 16.80 -9.05 15.14
N VAL A 279 17.77 -8.57 14.37
CA VAL A 279 18.60 -7.43 14.74
C VAL A 279 18.61 -6.35 13.67
N ALA A 280 18.93 -5.13 14.10
CA ALA A 280 19.22 -4.01 13.21
C ALA A 280 20.70 -3.66 13.32
N VAL A 281 21.39 -3.59 12.17
CA VAL A 281 22.83 -3.39 12.07
C VAL A 281 23.14 -2.11 11.31
N ALA A 282 23.96 -1.24 11.90
CA ALA A 282 24.44 0.01 11.30
C ALA A 282 25.96 -0.03 11.04
N GLY A 283 26.40 0.76 10.04
CA GLY A 283 27.80 0.81 9.61
C GLY A 283 28.08 0.10 8.30
N LEU A 284 27.06 -0.50 7.68
CA LEU A 284 27.16 -1.24 6.43
C LEU A 284 26.86 -0.29 5.24
N ALA A 285 27.89 0.38 4.69
CA ALA A 285 27.70 1.43 3.68
C ALA A 285 26.97 0.95 2.42
N GLY A 286 27.30 -0.26 1.94
CA GLY A 286 26.69 -0.87 0.75
C GLY A 286 25.51 -1.79 1.04
N VAL A 287 24.83 -1.64 2.19
CA VAL A 287 23.72 -2.52 2.58
C VAL A 287 22.52 -2.37 1.66
N GLU A 288 22.02 -3.53 1.17
CA GLU A 288 20.82 -3.66 0.34
C GLU A 288 20.01 -4.87 0.78
N ILE A 289 18.72 -4.85 0.49
CA ILE A 289 17.84 -5.99 0.78
C ILE A 289 18.28 -7.19 -0.06
N GLY A 290 18.32 -8.38 0.58
CA GLY A 290 18.74 -9.62 -0.06
C GLY A 290 20.26 -9.88 -0.05
N LYS A 291 21.08 -8.89 0.34
CA LYS A 291 22.50 -9.14 0.58
C LYS A 291 22.71 -9.99 1.83
N THR A 292 23.69 -10.88 1.77
CA THR A 292 24.14 -11.65 2.94
C THR A 292 25.27 -10.92 3.63
N VAL A 293 25.19 -10.77 4.94
CA VAL A 293 26.28 -10.27 5.80
C VAL A 293 26.90 -11.47 6.51
N THR A 294 28.21 -11.65 6.38
CA THR A 294 28.90 -12.82 6.92
C THR A 294 30.30 -12.47 7.45
N ALA A 295 30.91 -13.42 8.15
CA ALA A 295 32.31 -13.31 8.54
C ALA A 295 33.23 -13.29 7.29
N PRO A 296 34.28 -12.46 7.27
CA PRO A 296 35.11 -12.25 6.07
C PRO A 296 35.85 -13.51 5.55
N ASP A 297 36.04 -14.49 6.42
CA ASP A 297 36.67 -15.79 6.15
C ASP A 297 35.68 -16.88 5.71
N HIS A 298 34.39 -16.57 5.64
CA HIS A 298 33.32 -17.50 5.27
C HIS A 298 32.33 -16.85 4.30
N LEU A 299 32.71 -16.80 3.02
CA LEU A 299 31.95 -16.13 1.97
C LEU A 299 30.83 -17.03 1.41
N ASP A 300 29.95 -17.49 2.29
CA ASP A 300 28.81 -18.35 1.96
C ASP A 300 27.53 -17.54 1.93
N ARG A 301 26.89 -17.48 0.77
CA ARG A 301 25.73 -16.64 0.48
C ARG A 301 24.43 -17.38 0.77
N LEU A 302 23.50 -16.72 1.45
CA LEU A 302 22.12 -17.17 1.61
C LEU A 302 21.31 -16.91 0.33
N ALA A 303 20.19 -17.62 0.18
CA ALA A 303 19.26 -17.37 -0.92
C ALA A 303 18.83 -15.91 -0.93
N GLY A 304 19.14 -15.22 -2.00
CA GLY A 304 18.76 -13.82 -2.20
C GLY A 304 17.24 -13.64 -2.16
N ILE A 305 16.80 -12.45 -1.79
CA ILE A 305 15.40 -12.07 -1.87
C ILE A 305 15.22 -11.26 -3.15
N ALA A 306 14.41 -11.77 -4.07
CA ALA A 306 14.06 -11.02 -5.26
C ALA A 306 13.17 -9.82 -4.86
N VAL A 307 13.59 -8.62 -5.22
CA VAL A 307 12.73 -7.44 -5.12
C VAL A 307 11.89 -7.40 -6.38
N GLU A 308 10.56 -7.51 -6.23
CA GLU A 308 9.66 -7.39 -7.38
C GLU A 308 9.81 -6.01 -8.01
N GLU A 309 9.84 -5.96 -9.33
CA GLU A 309 10.00 -4.71 -10.07
C GLU A 309 8.71 -3.88 -10.07
N PRO A 310 8.84 -2.54 -10.20
CA PRO A 310 7.69 -1.65 -10.37
C PRO A 310 6.85 -2.03 -11.60
N THR A 311 5.53 -1.88 -11.48
CA THR A 311 4.58 -2.17 -12.57
C THR A 311 3.93 -0.91 -13.15
N ILE A 312 3.90 0.18 -12.38
CA ILE A 312 3.33 1.47 -12.79
C ILE A 312 4.31 2.61 -12.55
N SER A 313 4.19 3.66 -13.33
CA SER A 313 4.98 4.88 -13.21
C SER A 313 4.11 6.12 -13.35
N VAL A 314 4.54 7.22 -12.73
CA VAL A 314 3.98 8.56 -12.87
C VAL A 314 5.12 9.55 -13.11
N ASP A 315 4.84 10.64 -13.82
CA ASP A 315 5.75 11.76 -13.88
C ASP A 315 5.38 12.74 -12.76
N MET A 316 6.34 13.04 -11.89
CA MET A 316 6.23 14.10 -10.88
C MET A 316 6.96 15.34 -11.38
N LEU A 317 6.23 16.46 -11.49
CA LEU A 317 6.73 17.70 -12.07
C LEU A 317 6.68 18.83 -11.04
N VAL A 318 7.52 19.82 -11.23
CA VAL A 318 7.40 21.09 -10.50
C VAL A 318 6.08 21.75 -10.86
N ASN A 319 5.37 22.28 -9.85
CA ASN A 319 4.14 23.01 -10.09
C ASN A 319 4.41 24.32 -10.81
N ASN A 320 3.86 24.48 -11.99
CA ASN A 320 3.95 25.68 -12.84
C ASN A 320 2.58 26.34 -13.07
N SER A 321 1.58 26.04 -12.23
CA SER A 321 0.27 26.65 -12.33
C SER A 321 0.30 28.13 -11.93
N PRO A 322 -0.71 28.94 -12.31
CA PRO A 322 -0.84 30.34 -11.84
C PRO A 322 -0.96 30.49 -10.32
N LEU A 323 -1.31 29.42 -9.61
CA LEU A 323 -1.41 29.40 -8.14
C LEU A 323 -0.17 28.80 -7.46
N ALA A 324 0.88 28.44 -8.24
CA ALA A 324 2.09 27.82 -7.71
C ALA A 324 2.79 28.68 -6.65
N GLY A 325 3.30 28.02 -5.60
CA GLY A 325 4.06 28.67 -4.51
C GLY A 325 3.21 29.43 -3.49
N ARG A 326 1.88 29.38 -3.59
CA ARG A 326 1.00 30.03 -2.60
C ARG A 326 0.79 29.20 -1.33
N GLU A 327 0.91 27.89 -1.42
CA GLU A 327 0.57 26.95 -0.34
C GLU A 327 1.77 26.12 0.10
N GLY A 328 2.65 25.72 -0.82
CA GLY A 328 3.81 24.88 -0.55
C GLY A 328 5.03 25.63 -0.03
N LYS A 329 5.79 24.97 0.87
CA LYS A 329 7.11 25.45 1.34
C LYS A 329 8.24 25.02 0.39
N PHE A 330 8.10 23.84 -0.21
CA PHE A 330 9.08 23.22 -1.08
C PHE A 330 8.52 23.13 -2.49
N VAL A 331 8.96 24.04 -3.38
CA VAL A 331 8.36 24.26 -4.69
C VAL A 331 9.37 24.15 -5.84
N THR A 332 10.64 23.85 -5.55
CA THR A 332 11.69 23.82 -6.56
C THR A 332 12.04 22.41 -7.01
N GLY A 333 12.49 22.23 -8.26
CA GLY A 333 12.92 20.95 -8.79
C GLY A 333 14.04 20.29 -8.00
N ARG A 334 14.98 21.11 -7.48
CA ARG A 334 16.06 20.60 -6.61
C ARG A 334 15.51 19.99 -5.33
N GLN A 335 14.58 20.67 -4.65
CA GLN A 335 13.96 20.16 -3.41
C GLN A 335 13.15 18.89 -3.67
N LEU A 336 12.39 18.86 -4.79
CA LEU A 336 11.62 17.69 -5.21
C LEU A 336 12.55 16.49 -5.46
N ARG A 337 13.64 16.71 -6.23
CA ARG A 337 14.65 15.69 -6.50
C ARG A 337 15.28 15.14 -5.22
N GLU A 338 15.79 16.02 -4.35
CA GLU A 338 16.42 15.63 -3.09
C GLU A 338 15.46 14.80 -2.21
N ARG A 339 14.17 15.14 -2.20
CA ARG A 339 13.17 14.40 -1.43
C ARG A 339 12.88 13.01 -2.03
N LEU A 340 12.72 12.93 -3.35
CA LEU A 340 12.47 11.67 -4.05
C LEU A 340 13.65 10.70 -3.89
N TYR A 341 14.89 11.19 -4.06
CA TYR A 341 16.08 10.34 -3.87
C TYR A 341 16.29 9.92 -2.42
N ARG A 342 15.90 10.75 -1.45
CA ARG A 342 15.90 10.36 -0.03
C ARG A 342 14.92 9.24 0.26
N GLU A 343 13.80 9.16 -0.45
CA GLU A 343 12.85 8.05 -0.30
C GLU A 343 13.47 6.71 -0.68
N LEU A 344 14.34 6.67 -1.69
CA LEU A 344 15.03 5.46 -2.13
C LEU A 344 15.96 4.85 -1.05
N GLU A 345 16.33 5.62 -0.04
CA GLU A 345 17.14 5.10 1.07
C GLU A 345 16.37 4.10 1.95
N ARG A 346 15.04 4.19 1.95
CA ARG A 346 14.14 3.34 2.75
C ARG A 346 13.26 2.44 1.89
N ASN A 347 12.85 2.91 0.75
CA ASN A 347 11.86 2.27 -0.11
C ASN A 347 12.51 1.71 -1.38
N VAL A 348 12.94 0.46 -1.30
CA VAL A 348 13.61 -0.24 -2.43
C VAL A 348 12.65 -0.69 -3.53
N ALA A 349 11.33 -0.66 -3.28
CA ALA A 349 10.33 -0.98 -4.28
C ALA A 349 9.99 0.24 -5.17
N LEU A 350 10.55 1.41 -4.85
CA LEU A 350 10.41 2.63 -5.61
C LEU A 350 11.61 2.80 -6.54
N ARG A 351 11.39 3.33 -7.72
CA ARG A 351 12.42 3.74 -8.67
C ARG A 351 12.18 5.19 -9.07
N VAL A 352 13.23 5.98 -9.09
CA VAL A 352 13.19 7.40 -9.50
C VAL A 352 14.22 7.59 -10.58
N GLU A 353 13.80 8.16 -11.70
CA GLU A 353 14.64 8.47 -12.85
C GLU A 353 14.51 9.93 -13.23
N ASP A 354 15.65 10.57 -13.46
CA ASP A 354 15.67 11.91 -14.01
C ASP A 354 15.15 11.88 -15.46
N THR A 355 14.35 12.86 -15.85
CA THR A 355 13.88 13.01 -17.24
C THR A 355 14.76 13.98 -18.02
N ASP A 356 14.51 14.15 -19.32
CA ASP A 356 15.22 15.13 -20.16
C ASP A 356 15.06 16.58 -19.66
N THR A 357 14.10 16.82 -18.79
CA THR A 357 13.85 18.13 -18.19
C THR A 357 14.20 18.15 -16.71
N PRO A 358 14.90 19.18 -16.20
CA PRO A 358 15.30 19.25 -14.80
C PRO A 358 14.13 19.52 -13.83
N TYR A 359 12.92 19.59 -14.35
CA TYR A 359 11.70 19.90 -13.60
C TYR A 359 10.73 18.72 -13.50
N ALA A 360 11.08 17.56 -14.06
CA ALA A 360 10.24 16.36 -14.07
C ALA A 360 11.06 15.13 -13.71
N PHE A 361 10.45 14.20 -12.98
CA PHE A 361 11.04 12.95 -12.52
C PHE A 361 10.03 11.82 -12.78
N THR A 362 10.49 10.73 -13.37
CA THR A 362 9.66 9.53 -13.49
C THR A 362 9.80 8.71 -12.21
N VAL A 363 8.69 8.51 -11.54
CA VAL A 363 8.61 7.76 -10.28
C VAL A 363 7.81 6.50 -10.53
N SER A 364 8.44 5.35 -10.33
CA SER A 364 7.86 4.04 -10.58
C SER A 364 7.65 3.29 -9.27
N GLY A 365 6.50 2.63 -9.14
CA GLY A 365 6.10 1.88 -7.96
C GLY A 365 5.29 0.62 -8.32
N ARG A 366 4.87 -0.12 -7.32
CA ARG A 366 4.16 -1.39 -7.52
C ARG A 366 2.67 -1.22 -7.78
N GLY A 367 2.08 -0.16 -7.27
CA GLY A 367 0.65 0.10 -7.38
C GLY A 367 0.31 1.55 -7.08
N GLU A 368 -0.95 1.91 -7.34
CA GLU A 368 -1.46 3.27 -7.13
C GLU A 368 -1.40 3.69 -5.67
N LEU A 369 -1.70 2.77 -4.73
CA LEU A 369 -1.65 3.04 -3.30
C LEU A 369 -0.22 3.35 -2.85
N HIS A 370 0.77 2.60 -3.35
CA HIS A 370 2.18 2.82 -3.02
C HIS A 370 2.64 4.24 -3.43
N LEU A 371 2.33 4.65 -4.67
CA LEU A 371 2.63 6.00 -5.16
C LEU A 371 1.79 7.07 -4.45
N GLY A 372 0.51 6.80 -4.17
CA GLY A 372 -0.39 7.69 -3.44
C GLY A 372 0.09 8.00 -2.03
N ILE A 373 0.63 7.01 -1.31
CA ILE A 373 1.22 7.19 0.03
C ILE A 373 2.45 8.10 -0.02
N LEU A 374 3.34 7.90 -0.99
CA LEU A 374 4.50 8.77 -1.19
C LEU A 374 4.06 10.22 -1.41
N MET A 375 3.12 10.44 -2.34
CA MET A 375 2.62 11.78 -2.68
C MET A 375 1.93 12.45 -1.48
N GLU A 376 1.10 11.72 -0.75
CA GLU A 376 0.40 12.24 0.43
C GLU A 376 1.38 12.55 1.57
N THR A 377 2.41 11.74 1.75
CA THR A 377 3.50 12.02 2.70
C THR A 377 4.22 13.31 2.34
N MET A 378 4.61 13.48 1.08
CA MET A 378 5.28 14.68 0.59
C MET A 378 4.38 15.92 0.71
N ARG A 379 3.08 15.78 0.41
CA ARG A 379 2.08 16.84 0.59
C ARG A 379 2.05 17.34 2.03
N ARG A 380 2.02 16.43 3.02
CA ARG A 380 2.01 16.76 4.46
C ARG A 380 3.34 17.35 4.95
N GLU A 381 4.45 16.99 4.32
CA GLU A 381 5.75 17.60 4.56
C GLU A 381 5.83 19.06 4.03
N GLY A 382 4.87 19.49 3.23
CA GLY A 382 4.79 20.85 2.69
C GLY A 382 5.32 21.00 1.26
N TYR A 383 5.46 19.90 0.53
CA TYR A 383 5.83 19.93 -0.90
C TYR A 383 4.64 20.30 -1.77
N GLU A 384 4.93 20.99 -2.87
CA GLU A 384 4.00 21.32 -3.93
C GLU A 384 4.55 20.84 -5.27
N PHE A 385 3.76 20.04 -5.98
CA PHE A 385 4.18 19.40 -7.23
C PHE A 385 2.97 19.06 -8.10
N GLN A 386 3.23 18.63 -9.34
CA GLN A 386 2.21 18.10 -10.25
C GLN A 386 2.47 16.63 -10.54
N VAL A 387 1.41 15.89 -10.86
CA VAL A 387 1.49 14.47 -11.15
C VAL A 387 0.74 14.16 -12.44
N SER A 388 1.35 13.34 -13.31
CA SER A 388 0.72 12.83 -14.52
C SER A 388 -0.17 11.61 -14.23
N ARG A 389 -0.99 11.23 -15.21
CA ARG A 389 -1.70 9.95 -15.18
C ARG A 389 -0.75 8.77 -14.95
N PRO A 390 -1.10 7.80 -14.09
CA PRO A 390 -0.33 6.57 -13.95
C PRO A 390 -0.28 5.79 -15.27
N ARG A 391 0.92 5.27 -15.60
CA ARG A 391 1.17 4.47 -16.79
C ARG A 391 1.77 3.13 -16.39
N ILE A 392 1.37 2.07 -17.07
CA ILE A 392 2.01 0.77 -16.90
C ILE A 392 3.42 0.78 -17.48
N ILE A 393 4.29 -0.04 -16.91
CA ILE A 393 5.66 -0.27 -17.40
C ILE A 393 5.62 -1.53 -18.28
N PRO A 394 5.69 -1.39 -19.62
CA PRO A 394 5.73 -2.55 -20.50
C PRO A 394 7.09 -3.24 -20.45
N ARG A 395 7.12 -4.52 -20.83
CA ARG A 395 8.35 -5.28 -21.04
C ARG A 395 8.42 -5.77 -22.49
N GLU A 396 9.63 -6.04 -22.93
CA GLU A 396 9.86 -6.71 -24.19
C GLU A 396 10.01 -8.22 -23.93
N GLY A 397 9.21 -9.01 -24.62
CA GLY A 397 9.26 -10.46 -24.53
C GLY A 397 10.43 -11.06 -25.29
N PRO A 398 10.67 -12.38 -25.18
CA PRO A 398 11.81 -13.06 -25.80
C PRO A 398 11.90 -12.93 -27.33
N ASN A 399 10.76 -12.71 -27.98
CA ASN A 399 10.68 -12.58 -29.44
C ASN A 399 10.46 -11.11 -29.90
N GLY A 400 10.64 -10.14 -29.00
CA GLY A 400 10.41 -8.72 -29.28
C GLY A 400 8.93 -8.28 -29.19
N GLU A 401 8.04 -9.15 -28.69
CA GLU A 401 6.65 -8.80 -28.44
C GLU A 401 6.52 -7.87 -27.25
N ARG A 402 5.57 -6.94 -27.33
CA ARG A 402 5.24 -6.04 -26.23
C ARG A 402 4.40 -6.76 -25.19
N LEU A 403 4.92 -6.89 -23.99
CA LEU A 403 4.23 -7.44 -22.81
C LEU A 403 3.77 -6.32 -21.89
N GLU A 404 2.62 -6.54 -21.25
CA GLU A 404 2.11 -5.67 -20.20
C GLU A 404 1.78 -6.46 -18.93
N PRO A 405 1.81 -5.80 -17.75
CA PRO A 405 1.43 -6.48 -16.50
C PRO A 405 -0.06 -6.77 -16.48
N TYR A 406 -0.41 -7.99 -16.12
CA TYR A 406 -1.77 -8.42 -15.84
C TYR A 406 -1.94 -8.66 -14.34
N GLU A 407 -3.15 -8.41 -13.87
CA GLU A 407 -3.54 -8.62 -12.50
C GLU A 407 -4.65 -9.66 -12.38
N GLU A 408 -4.61 -10.43 -11.32
CA GLU A 408 -5.72 -11.26 -10.88
C GLU A 408 -6.65 -10.37 -10.05
N LEU A 409 -7.83 -10.13 -10.60
CA LEU A 409 -8.89 -9.36 -9.95
C LEU A 409 -9.87 -10.30 -9.29
N MET A 410 -10.10 -10.13 -7.99
CA MET A 410 -11.14 -10.83 -7.21
C MET A 410 -12.23 -9.85 -6.82
N ILE A 411 -13.47 -10.24 -7.08
CA ILE A 411 -14.66 -9.46 -6.76
C ILE A 411 -15.63 -10.34 -5.98
N ASP A 412 -16.05 -9.86 -4.81
CA ASP A 412 -17.17 -10.39 -4.06
C ASP A 412 -18.31 -9.36 -4.11
N CYS A 413 -19.46 -9.72 -4.66
CA CYS A 413 -20.60 -8.81 -4.74
C CYS A 413 -21.94 -9.56 -4.60
N PRO A 414 -23.02 -8.88 -4.17
CA PRO A 414 -24.35 -9.45 -4.22
C PRO A 414 -24.74 -9.87 -5.65
N GLU A 415 -25.47 -10.98 -5.77
CA GLU A 415 -25.84 -11.61 -7.04
C GLU A 415 -26.50 -10.63 -8.03
N GLY A 416 -27.30 -9.67 -7.52
CA GLY A 416 -27.97 -8.65 -8.35
C GLY A 416 -27.01 -7.71 -9.09
N TYR A 417 -25.72 -7.63 -8.72
CA TYR A 417 -24.74 -6.75 -9.37
C TYR A 417 -23.79 -7.48 -10.33
N VAL A 418 -23.87 -8.81 -10.42
CA VAL A 418 -23.00 -9.61 -11.31
C VAL A 418 -23.07 -9.12 -12.75
N GLY A 419 -24.27 -8.82 -13.26
CA GLY A 419 -24.48 -8.34 -14.63
C GLY A 419 -23.76 -7.03 -14.92
N VAL A 420 -23.84 -6.05 -14.00
CA VAL A 420 -23.19 -4.74 -14.14
C VAL A 420 -21.67 -4.91 -14.09
N VAL A 421 -21.16 -5.74 -13.19
CA VAL A 421 -19.72 -6.04 -13.08
C VAL A 421 -19.19 -6.62 -14.40
N MET A 422 -19.87 -7.59 -14.97
CA MET A 422 -19.49 -8.22 -16.24
C MET A 422 -19.51 -7.22 -17.41
N GLU A 423 -20.54 -6.37 -17.48
CA GLU A 423 -20.68 -5.33 -18.50
C GLU A 423 -19.51 -4.32 -18.47
N LYS A 424 -19.07 -3.93 -17.26
CA LYS A 424 -17.98 -2.95 -17.06
C LYS A 424 -16.59 -3.53 -17.29
N LEU A 425 -16.39 -4.80 -16.96
CA LEU A 425 -15.10 -5.47 -17.10
C LEU A 425 -14.80 -5.92 -18.56
N GLY A 426 -15.81 -6.19 -19.36
CA GLY A 426 -15.63 -6.58 -20.76
C GLY A 426 -14.82 -5.58 -21.60
N PRO A 427 -15.19 -4.28 -21.68
CA PRO A 427 -14.43 -3.25 -22.38
C PRO A 427 -13.02 -3.04 -21.84
N ARG A 428 -12.78 -3.40 -20.56
CA ARG A 428 -11.49 -3.32 -19.87
C ARG A 428 -10.59 -4.53 -20.13
N ARG A 429 -11.00 -5.43 -21.06
CA ARG A 429 -10.27 -6.64 -21.46
C ARG A 429 -10.05 -7.65 -20.34
N ALA A 430 -10.96 -7.70 -19.35
CA ALA A 430 -10.94 -8.72 -18.35
C ALA A 430 -11.40 -10.08 -18.91
N THR A 431 -10.69 -11.14 -18.54
CA THR A 431 -11.03 -12.53 -18.85
C THR A 431 -11.43 -13.23 -17.54
N MET A 432 -12.62 -13.76 -17.48
CA MET A 432 -13.08 -14.50 -16.28
C MET A 432 -12.32 -15.81 -16.14
N LEU A 433 -11.75 -16.04 -14.96
CA LEU A 433 -11.03 -17.26 -14.60
C LEU A 433 -11.94 -18.24 -13.87
N ASP A 434 -12.77 -17.72 -12.94
CA ASP A 434 -13.62 -18.55 -12.08
C ASP A 434 -14.81 -17.72 -11.54
N MET A 435 -15.91 -18.41 -11.25
CA MET A 435 -17.08 -17.83 -10.58
C MET A 435 -17.68 -18.85 -9.63
N LYS A 436 -17.74 -18.51 -8.34
CA LYS A 436 -18.33 -19.34 -7.28
C LYS A 436 -19.47 -18.60 -6.61
N ASN A 437 -20.52 -19.34 -6.28
CA ASN A 437 -21.60 -18.83 -5.44
C ASN A 437 -21.49 -19.51 -4.05
N PRO A 438 -20.85 -18.81 -3.05
CA PRO A 438 -20.67 -19.38 -1.72
C PRO A 438 -21.97 -19.45 -0.91
N GLY A 439 -23.08 -19.00 -1.45
CA GLY A 439 -24.36 -18.88 -0.74
C GLY A 439 -24.57 -17.47 -0.17
N LEU A 440 -25.61 -17.30 0.62
CA LEU A 440 -25.98 -16.02 1.26
C LEU A 440 -26.23 -14.85 0.29
N GLY A 441 -26.48 -15.14 -1.00
CA GLY A 441 -26.74 -14.12 -2.03
C GLY A 441 -25.51 -13.35 -2.49
N MET A 442 -24.31 -13.83 -2.16
CA MET A 442 -23.03 -13.28 -2.61
C MET A 442 -22.43 -14.14 -3.72
N VAL A 443 -21.74 -13.54 -4.67
CA VAL A 443 -21.01 -14.21 -5.75
C VAL A 443 -19.57 -13.76 -5.73
N ARG A 444 -18.65 -14.73 -5.76
CA ARG A 444 -17.21 -14.51 -5.90
C ARG A 444 -16.79 -14.74 -7.34
N MET A 445 -16.14 -13.76 -7.93
CA MET A 445 -15.62 -13.82 -9.30
C MET A 445 -14.13 -13.55 -9.33
N ARG A 446 -13.40 -14.27 -10.19
CA ARG A 446 -11.98 -14.07 -10.44
C ARG A 446 -11.76 -13.75 -11.92
N PHE A 447 -10.95 -12.75 -12.18
CA PHE A 447 -10.62 -12.32 -13.54
C PHE A 447 -9.11 -12.14 -13.70
N LYS A 448 -8.61 -12.37 -14.91
CA LYS A 448 -7.32 -11.88 -15.39
C LYS A 448 -7.59 -10.60 -16.17
N ILE A 449 -6.95 -9.49 -15.80
CA ILE A 449 -7.18 -8.17 -16.39
C ILE A 449 -5.84 -7.44 -16.58
N PRO A 450 -5.61 -6.71 -17.69
CA PRO A 450 -4.46 -5.82 -17.80
C PRO A 450 -4.47 -4.78 -16.67
N ALA A 451 -3.33 -4.52 -16.03
CA ALA A 451 -3.25 -3.59 -14.89
C ALA A 451 -3.84 -2.20 -15.22
N ARG A 452 -3.63 -1.69 -16.44
CA ARG A 452 -4.24 -0.43 -16.91
C ARG A 452 -5.77 -0.50 -17.03
N GLY A 453 -6.37 -1.69 -17.13
CA GLY A 453 -7.82 -1.87 -17.13
C GLY A 453 -8.46 -1.67 -15.76
N LEU A 454 -7.67 -1.74 -14.69
CA LEU A 454 -8.13 -1.48 -13.32
C LEU A 454 -8.13 0.01 -12.97
N LEU A 455 -7.38 0.84 -13.70
CA LEU A 455 -7.35 2.28 -13.47
C LEU A 455 -8.77 2.85 -13.52
N GLY A 456 -9.19 3.49 -12.42
CA GLY A 456 -10.52 4.07 -12.25
C GLY A 456 -11.67 3.08 -12.05
N TYR A 457 -11.43 1.77 -12.07
CA TYR A 457 -12.50 0.79 -11.91
C TYR A 457 -13.01 0.67 -10.48
N ARG A 458 -12.15 0.81 -9.48
CA ARG A 458 -12.51 0.68 -8.07
C ARG A 458 -13.62 1.64 -7.66
N SER A 459 -13.51 2.90 -8.03
CA SER A 459 -14.50 3.93 -7.71
C SER A 459 -15.83 3.67 -8.43
N GLU A 460 -15.77 3.25 -9.69
CA GLU A 460 -16.92 2.86 -10.48
C GLU A 460 -17.64 1.65 -9.85
N PHE A 461 -16.90 0.60 -9.53
CA PHE A 461 -17.39 -0.61 -8.90
C PHE A 461 -18.09 -0.35 -7.55
N LEU A 462 -17.49 0.45 -6.67
CA LEU A 462 -18.09 0.79 -5.37
C LEU A 462 -19.38 1.59 -5.56
N THR A 463 -19.46 2.45 -6.57
CA THR A 463 -20.68 3.18 -6.91
C THR A 463 -21.76 2.23 -7.43
N ASP A 464 -21.42 1.35 -8.38
CA ASP A 464 -22.36 0.41 -9.00
C ASP A 464 -22.90 -0.60 -7.99
N THR A 465 -22.07 -1.05 -7.04
CA THR A 465 -22.46 -1.98 -5.97
C THR A 465 -22.98 -1.28 -4.70
N ARG A 466 -23.15 0.03 -4.72
CA ARG A 466 -23.58 0.85 -3.56
C ARG A 466 -22.72 0.62 -2.30
N GLY A 467 -21.43 0.37 -2.50
CA GLY A 467 -20.48 0.11 -1.42
C GLY A 467 -20.57 -1.29 -0.79
N THR A 468 -21.43 -2.18 -1.29
CA THR A 468 -21.59 -3.54 -0.74
C THR A 468 -20.63 -4.56 -1.36
N GLY A 469 -20.01 -4.23 -2.49
CA GLY A 469 -19.04 -5.08 -3.16
C GLY A 469 -17.64 -4.93 -2.61
N ILE A 470 -16.88 -6.01 -2.62
CA ILE A 470 -15.47 -6.05 -2.24
C ILE A 470 -14.64 -6.31 -3.50
N ILE A 471 -13.63 -5.49 -3.71
CA ILE A 471 -12.71 -5.60 -4.84
C ILE A 471 -11.27 -5.72 -4.32
N HIS A 472 -10.57 -6.69 -4.87
CA HIS A 472 -9.16 -6.92 -4.58
C HIS A 472 -8.43 -7.34 -5.85
N HIS A 473 -7.20 -6.88 -6.03
CA HIS A 473 -6.37 -7.26 -7.16
C HIS A 473 -4.92 -7.48 -6.72
N ARG A 474 -4.20 -8.30 -7.49
CA ARG A 474 -2.78 -8.57 -7.28
C ARG A 474 -2.10 -8.78 -8.61
N PHE A 475 -0.80 -8.50 -8.68
CA PHE A 475 0.00 -8.85 -9.85
C PHE A 475 -0.11 -10.37 -10.12
N PHE A 476 -0.36 -10.71 -11.38
CA PHE A 476 -0.50 -12.09 -11.85
C PHE A 476 0.69 -12.50 -12.69
N GLU A 477 0.88 -11.87 -13.85
CA GLU A 477 1.98 -12.17 -14.78
C GLU A 477 2.16 -11.03 -15.80
N TYR A 478 3.22 -11.10 -16.59
CA TYR A 478 3.35 -10.33 -17.82
C TYR A 478 2.81 -11.14 -19.00
N ASP A 479 1.91 -10.57 -19.79
CA ASP A 479 1.33 -11.21 -20.96
C ASP A 479 1.21 -10.19 -22.12
N LEU A 480 0.83 -10.67 -23.28
CA LEU A 480 0.73 -9.89 -24.49
C LEU A 480 -0.16 -8.65 -24.33
N TRP A 481 0.24 -7.58 -24.98
CA TRP A 481 -0.53 -6.33 -25.01
C TRP A 481 -1.96 -6.56 -25.51
N ALA A 482 -2.97 -6.24 -24.69
CA ALA A 482 -4.40 -6.45 -24.97
C ALA A 482 -5.00 -5.50 -26.03
N GLY A 483 -4.19 -4.63 -26.63
CA GLY A 483 -4.68 -3.59 -27.52
C GLY A 483 -5.13 -2.33 -26.76
N PRO A 484 -5.66 -1.31 -27.45
CA PRO A 484 -6.12 -0.07 -26.84
C PRO A 484 -7.30 -0.32 -25.89
N LEU A 485 -7.33 0.40 -24.79
CA LEU A 485 -8.48 0.49 -23.88
C LEU A 485 -9.17 1.83 -24.04
N SER A 486 -10.48 1.84 -23.88
CA SER A 486 -11.26 3.09 -23.88
C SER A 486 -10.92 3.90 -22.63
N GLY A 487 -10.63 5.17 -22.79
CA GLY A 487 -10.49 6.13 -21.70
C GLY A 487 -11.84 6.49 -21.08
N ARG A 488 -11.86 7.56 -20.29
CA ARG A 488 -13.06 8.11 -19.67
C ARG A 488 -14.09 8.50 -20.74
N ASN A 489 -15.33 8.02 -20.59
CA ASN A 489 -16.42 8.31 -21.54
C ASN A 489 -16.98 9.73 -21.40
N ARG A 490 -16.76 10.39 -20.26
CA ARG A 490 -17.26 11.74 -19.97
C ARG A 490 -16.14 12.76 -20.12
N GLY A 491 -16.48 13.94 -20.64
CA GLY A 491 -15.55 15.06 -20.71
C GLY A 491 -15.43 15.81 -19.36
N VAL A 492 -14.70 16.90 -19.38
CA VAL A 492 -14.55 17.81 -18.23
C VAL A 492 -14.97 19.23 -18.58
N MET A 493 -15.38 19.98 -17.55
CA MET A 493 -15.56 21.43 -17.65
C MET A 493 -14.27 22.12 -17.21
N VAL A 494 -13.74 22.96 -18.10
CA VAL A 494 -12.45 23.63 -17.92
C VAL A 494 -12.68 25.13 -17.77
N ALA A 495 -12.11 25.74 -16.74
CA ALA A 495 -12.19 27.18 -16.55
C ALA A 495 -11.50 27.91 -17.71
N ASP A 496 -12.17 28.92 -18.26
CA ASP A 496 -11.72 29.71 -19.40
C ASP A 496 -10.86 30.93 -19.01
N ARG A 497 -10.75 31.23 -17.71
CA ARG A 497 -10.02 32.39 -17.16
C ARG A 497 -9.68 32.24 -15.70
N GLU A 498 -8.80 33.12 -15.22
CA GLU A 498 -8.48 33.30 -13.81
C GLU A 498 -9.60 34.10 -13.11
N GLY A 499 -9.85 33.76 -11.83
CA GLY A 499 -10.78 34.49 -10.95
C GLY A 499 -11.24 33.67 -9.76
N VAL A 500 -12.31 34.13 -9.13
CA VAL A 500 -12.94 33.47 -7.98
C VAL A 500 -14.29 32.90 -8.42
N VAL A 501 -14.57 31.68 -8.05
CA VAL A 501 -15.83 30.99 -8.35
C VAL A 501 -16.99 31.69 -7.65
N VAL A 502 -18.07 31.95 -8.39
CA VAL A 502 -19.28 32.57 -7.84
C VAL A 502 -20.49 31.62 -7.90
N ALA A 503 -21.34 31.68 -6.87
CA ALA A 503 -22.52 30.81 -6.74
C ALA A 503 -23.44 30.86 -7.97
N PHE A 504 -23.63 32.03 -8.56
CA PHE A 504 -24.47 32.20 -9.74
C PHE A 504 -23.95 31.46 -10.97
N ALA A 505 -22.63 31.42 -11.17
CA ALA A 505 -22.02 30.64 -12.26
C ALA A 505 -22.20 29.15 -12.03
N LEU A 506 -21.93 28.63 -10.82
CA LEU A 506 -22.09 27.21 -10.50
C LEU A 506 -23.54 26.75 -10.64
N PHE A 507 -24.50 27.55 -10.22
CA PHE A 507 -25.93 27.26 -10.39
C PHE A 507 -26.30 26.96 -11.85
N ASN A 508 -25.74 27.71 -12.80
CA ASN A 508 -25.99 27.51 -14.22
C ASN A 508 -25.18 26.35 -14.81
N LEU A 509 -24.12 25.91 -14.15
CA LEU A 509 -23.24 24.83 -14.61
C LEU A 509 -23.61 23.46 -14.03
N GLN A 510 -24.22 23.39 -12.86
CA GLN A 510 -24.54 22.14 -12.17
C GLN A 510 -25.49 21.21 -12.95
N GLU A 511 -26.35 21.74 -13.82
CA GLU A 511 -27.18 20.94 -14.71
C GLU A 511 -26.37 20.18 -15.78
N ARG A 512 -25.12 20.59 -16.02
CA ARG A 512 -24.26 20.05 -17.07
C ARG A 512 -23.18 19.11 -16.54
N GLY A 513 -23.03 19.01 -15.22
CA GLY A 513 -22.03 18.15 -14.63
C GLY A 513 -21.88 18.28 -13.13
N THR A 514 -21.07 17.41 -12.55
CA THR A 514 -20.77 17.36 -11.12
C THR A 514 -19.57 18.25 -10.81
N MET A 515 -19.77 19.25 -9.93
CA MET A 515 -18.73 20.23 -9.57
C MET A 515 -17.65 19.62 -8.68
N PHE A 516 -16.40 20.10 -8.85
CA PHE A 516 -15.26 19.84 -7.99
C PHE A 516 -14.87 21.05 -7.14
N VAL A 517 -15.44 22.22 -7.44
CA VAL A 517 -15.15 23.51 -6.82
C VAL A 517 -16.40 24.06 -6.14
N GLN A 518 -16.19 24.95 -5.17
CA GLN A 518 -17.25 25.65 -4.44
C GLN A 518 -17.12 27.16 -4.60
N PRO A 519 -18.16 27.94 -4.27
CA PRO A 519 -18.09 29.40 -4.28
C PRO A 519 -16.97 29.90 -3.37
N GLY A 520 -16.15 30.82 -3.87
CA GLY A 520 -14.99 31.37 -3.16
C GLY A 520 -13.66 30.73 -3.55
N ASP A 521 -13.65 29.60 -4.22
CA ASP A 521 -12.42 28.96 -4.70
C ASP A 521 -11.76 29.79 -5.81
N ALA A 522 -10.43 29.86 -5.79
CA ALA A 522 -9.65 30.46 -6.85
C ALA A 522 -9.49 29.47 -8.01
N VAL A 523 -9.77 29.94 -9.23
CA VAL A 523 -9.62 29.16 -10.46
C VAL A 523 -8.76 29.91 -11.47
N TYR A 524 -8.19 29.19 -12.43
CA TYR A 524 -7.38 29.74 -13.51
C TYR A 524 -7.70 29.06 -14.85
N GLU A 525 -7.33 29.68 -15.96
CA GLU A 525 -7.51 29.11 -17.31
C GLU A 525 -6.85 27.72 -17.38
N GLY A 526 -7.60 26.71 -17.84
CA GLY A 526 -7.12 25.34 -17.94
C GLY A 526 -7.33 24.48 -16.67
N MET A 527 -7.83 25.04 -15.57
CA MET A 527 -8.22 24.26 -14.39
C MET A 527 -9.52 23.51 -14.64
N ILE A 528 -9.55 22.23 -14.29
CA ILE A 528 -10.75 21.38 -14.39
C ILE A 528 -11.60 21.64 -13.14
N ILE A 529 -12.85 22.06 -13.35
CA ILE A 529 -13.74 22.46 -12.26
C ILE A 529 -14.95 21.54 -12.08
N ALA A 530 -15.20 20.66 -13.05
CA ALA A 530 -16.31 19.71 -12.98
C ALA A 530 -16.12 18.54 -13.95
N GLU A 531 -16.81 17.43 -13.69
CA GLU A 531 -17.06 16.35 -14.63
C GLU A 531 -18.25 16.74 -15.52
N HIS A 532 -18.10 16.66 -16.84
CA HIS A 532 -19.16 16.96 -17.78
C HIS A 532 -20.05 15.72 -18.02
N VAL A 533 -21.35 15.87 -18.09
CA VAL A 533 -22.29 14.75 -18.34
C VAL A 533 -22.11 14.11 -19.72
N ARG A 534 -21.64 14.89 -20.71
CA ARG A 534 -21.47 14.44 -22.09
C ARG A 534 -20.00 14.14 -22.42
N PRO A 535 -19.73 13.34 -23.45
CA PRO A 535 -18.38 13.20 -23.99
C PRO A 535 -17.85 14.55 -24.51
N GLY A 536 -16.54 14.74 -24.33
CA GLY A 536 -15.82 15.94 -24.78
C GLY A 536 -15.81 17.08 -23.75
N ASP A 537 -14.70 17.80 -23.78
CA ASP A 537 -14.42 18.88 -22.84
C ASP A 537 -15.15 20.17 -23.22
N MET A 538 -15.48 20.97 -22.22
CA MET A 538 -16.16 22.23 -22.39
C MET A 538 -15.46 23.34 -21.59
N ASP A 539 -15.01 24.39 -22.30
CA ASP A 539 -14.52 25.61 -21.65
C ASP A 539 -15.71 26.40 -21.07
N VAL A 540 -15.64 26.78 -19.79
CA VAL A 540 -16.71 27.44 -19.05
C VAL A 540 -16.21 28.58 -18.20
N ASN A 541 -17.08 29.56 -17.96
CA ASN A 541 -16.80 30.69 -17.08
C ASN A 541 -17.42 30.49 -15.70
N ALA A 542 -16.61 30.11 -14.72
CA ALA A 542 -17.02 29.93 -13.32
C ALA A 542 -17.04 31.22 -12.49
N THR A 543 -16.56 32.32 -13.07
CA THR A 543 -16.43 33.63 -12.38
C THR A 543 -17.51 34.64 -12.82
N LYS A 544 -18.50 34.16 -13.59
CA LYS A 544 -19.53 35.03 -14.13
C LYS A 544 -20.53 35.45 -13.07
N GLU A 545 -20.48 36.73 -12.72
CA GLU A 545 -21.45 37.34 -11.80
C GLU A 545 -22.83 37.56 -12.44
N LYS A 546 -23.86 37.63 -11.60
CA LYS A 546 -25.21 38.03 -12.02
C LYS A 546 -25.14 39.50 -12.45
N LYS A 547 -25.50 39.80 -13.68
CA LYS A 547 -25.65 41.21 -14.12
C LYS A 547 -26.74 41.86 -13.30
N LEU A 548 -26.41 42.94 -12.58
CA LEU A 548 -27.39 43.79 -11.90
C LEU A 548 -28.21 44.48 -12.99
N THR A 549 -29.51 44.17 -13.04
CA THR A 549 -30.47 44.90 -13.86
C THR A 549 -31.26 45.84 -12.97
N ASN A 550 -31.52 47.09 -13.41
CA ASN A 550 -32.29 48.07 -12.68
C ASN A 550 -33.81 47.71 -12.56
N MET A 551 -34.23 46.59 -13.14
CA MET A 551 -35.61 46.10 -13.00
C MET A 551 -35.69 45.12 -11.82
N ARG A 552 -36.33 45.53 -10.73
CA ARG A 552 -36.74 44.64 -9.64
C ARG A 552 -37.99 43.86 -10.09
N THR A 553 -37.82 42.63 -10.52
CA THR A 553 -38.91 41.67 -10.64
C THR A 553 -38.95 40.82 -9.39
N THR A 554 -40.10 40.62 -8.77
CA THR A 554 -40.31 39.78 -7.58
C THR A 554 -39.91 38.30 -7.79
N ALA A 555 -39.70 37.88 -9.03
CA ALA A 555 -39.19 36.54 -9.39
C ALA A 555 -37.67 36.41 -9.35
N SER A 556 -36.91 37.46 -8.98
CA SER A 556 -35.43 37.46 -9.05
C SER A 556 -34.71 37.05 -7.76
N ASP A 557 -35.44 36.78 -6.69
CA ASP A 557 -34.89 36.39 -5.38
C ASP A 557 -35.08 34.90 -5.09
N GLU A 558 -35.06 34.06 -6.13
CA GLU A 558 -34.98 32.60 -5.93
C GLU A 558 -33.68 32.24 -5.22
N MET A 559 -33.83 31.48 -4.14
CA MET A 559 -32.71 30.97 -3.36
C MET A 559 -31.86 30.08 -4.26
N ILE A 560 -30.56 30.41 -4.43
CA ILE A 560 -29.62 29.60 -5.17
C ILE A 560 -29.28 28.36 -4.34
N ILE A 561 -29.75 27.20 -4.76
CA ILE A 561 -29.42 25.91 -4.15
C ILE A 561 -28.33 25.28 -5.02
N LEU A 562 -27.17 25.01 -4.41
CA LEU A 562 -26.07 24.34 -5.05
C LEU A 562 -25.96 22.90 -4.53
N GLU A 563 -25.72 21.96 -5.43
CA GLU A 563 -25.34 20.62 -5.06
C GLU A 563 -23.94 20.63 -4.43
N PRO A 564 -23.68 19.82 -3.38
CA PRO A 564 -22.35 19.72 -2.79
C PRO A 564 -21.32 19.26 -3.83
N PRO A 565 -20.13 19.88 -3.89
CA PRO A 565 -19.11 19.47 -4.82
C PRO A 565 -18.57 18.07 -4.47
N ARG A 566 -18.23 17.30 -5.49
CA ARG A 566 -17.53 16.02 -5.29
C ARG A 566 -16.14 16.28 -4.73
N GLN A 567 -15.87 15.73 -3.55
CA GLN A 567 -14.55 15.80 -2.93
C GLN A 567 -13.56 14.95 -3.72
N ILE A 568 -12.46 15.54 -4.16
CA ILE A 568 -11.39 14.85 -4.88
C ILE A 568 -10.30 14.49 -3.88
N THR A 569 -10.11 13.18 -3.62
CA THR A 569 -8.94 12.66 -2.92
C THR A 569 -7.81 12.40 -3.91
N LEU A 570 -6.58 12.20 -3.43
CA LEU A 570 -5.43 11.97 -4.30
C LEU A 570 -5.59 10.68 -5.12
N GLU A 571 -6.10 9.62 -4.51
CA GLU A 571 -6.37 8.34 -5.18
C GLU A 571 -7.42 8.52 -6.28
N LEU A 572 -8.52 9.17 -5.95
CA LEU A 572 -9.57 9.45 -6.91
C LEU A 572 -9.07 10.31 -8.07
N ALA A 573 -8.18 11.28 -7.79
CA ALA A 573 -7.57 12.11 -8.80
C ALA A 573 -6.69 11.30 -9.76
N LEU A 574 -5.84 10.41 -9.23
CA LEU A 574 -4.97 9.53 -10.01
C LEU A 574 -5.78 8.59 -10.93
N GLU A 575 -6.89 8.06 -10.43
CA GLU A 575 -7.81 7.21 -11.19
C GLU A 575 -8.58 8.00 -12.26
N TYR A 576 -8.86 9.30 -12.00
CA TYR A 576 -9.78 10.10 -12.80
C TYR A 576 -9.14 10.75 -14.03
N ILE A 577 -7.89 11.23 -13.92
CA ILE A 577 -7.23 12.04 -14.95
C ILE A 577 -6.91 11.24 -16.22
N GLU A 578 -6.95 11.95 -17.36
CA GLU A 578 -6.52 11.46 -18.67
C GLU A 578 -5.09 11.90 -19.03
N ASP A 579 -4.54 11.43 -20.14
CA ASP A 579 -3.15 11.65 -20.55
C ASP A 579 -2.79 13.14 -20.80
N ASP A 580 -3.80 13.95 -21.15
CA ASP A 580 -3.67 15.40 -21.35
C ASP A 580 -3.94 16.23 -20.08
N GLU A 581 -4.09 15.56 -18.94
CA GLU A 581 -4.42 16.16 -17.64
C GLU A 581 -3.30 15.96 -16.62
N LEU A 582 -3.28 16.79 -15.60
CA LEU A 582 -2.36 16.75 -14.46
C LEU A 582 -3.11 16.99 -13.16
N ILE A 583 -2.60 16.42 -12.09
CA ILE A 583 -3.01 16.74 -10.71
C ILE A 583 -2.02 17.75 -10.16
N GLU A 584 -2.51 18.88 -9.67
CA GLU A 584 -1.75 19.82 -8.86
C GLU A 584 -1.92 19.44 -7.38
N VAL A 585 -0.85 19.01 -6.75
CA VAL A 585 -0.80 18.56 -5.36
C VAL A 585 -0.13 19.64 -4.52
N THR A 586 -0.87 20.19 -3.55
CA THR A 586 -0.38 21.19 -2.60
C THR A 586 -0.72 20.77 -1.17
N PRO A 587 -0.10 21.34 -0.14
CA PRO A 587 -0.41 21.01 1.25
C PRO A 587 -1.89 21.10 1.63
N SER A 588 -2.60 22.08 1.09
CA SER A 588 -4.01 22.35 1.44
C SER A 588 -5.01 21.99 0.35
N SER A 589 -4.60 21.83 -0.90
CA SER A 589 -5.52 21.66 -2.03
C SER A 589 -5.05 20.57 -3.01
N LEU A 590 -6.03 19.91 -3.64
CA LEU A 590 -5.84 19.06 -4.81
C LEU A 590 -6.65 19.67 -5.95
N ARG A 591 -6.00 20.01 -7.06
CA ARG A 591 -6.64 20.61 -8.22
C ARG A 591 -6.32 19.79 -9.47
N LEU A 592 -7.32 19.59 -10.31
CA LEU A 592 -7.16 18.96 -11.62
C LEU A 592 -6.98 20.05 -12.67
N ARG A 593 -6.11 19.82 -13.64
CA ARG A 593 -5.87 20.80 -14.71
C ARG A 593 -5.54 20.12 -16.04
N LYS A 594 -5.74 20.83 -17.12
CA LYS A 594 -5.19 20.42 -18.41
C LYS A 594 -3.68 20.68 -18.45
N ARG A 595 -2.94 19.82 -19.16
CA ARG A 595 -1.49 19.98 -19.37
C ARG A 595 -1.21 21.29 -20.13
N LEU A 596 -1.97 21.56 -21.18
CA LEU A 596 -1.99 22.83 -21.91
C LEU A 596 -3.11 23.71 -21.33
N LEU A 597 -2.74 24.82 -20.67
CA LEU A 597 -3.71 25.70 -20.03
C LEU A 597 -4.57 26.46 -21.04
N GLY A 598 -3.96 27.04 -22.06
CA GLY A 598 -4.65 27.87 -23.04
C GLY A 598 -5.64 27.09 -23.92
N ALA A 599 -6.91 27.52 -23.97
CA ALA A 599 -7.93 26.90 -24.80
C ALA A 599 -7.58 26.87 -26.30
N SER A 600 -6.88 27.91 -26.79
CA SER A 600 -6.40 28.00 -28.19
C SER A 600 -5.39 26.92 -28.51
N ASP A 601 -4.50 26.60 -27.58
CA ASP A 601 -3.42 25.64 -27.79
C ASP A 601 -3.93 24.21 -27.71
N ARG A 602 -4.88 23.91 -26.81
CA ARG A 602 -5.61 22.63 -26.76
C ARG A 602 -6.32 22.36 -28.11
N ARG A 603 -7.02 23.37 -28.65
CA ARG A 603 -7.70 23.23 -29.95
C ARG A 603 -6.74 23.03 -31.14
N LYS A 604 -5.55 23.67 -31.11
CA LYS A 604 -4.53 23.45 -32.16
C LYS A 604 -3.99 22.02 -32.10
N LEU A 605 -3.66 21.52 -30.88
CA LEU A 605 -3.18 20.15 -30.67
C LEU A 605 -4.22 19.14 -31.19
N ALA A 606 -5.47 19.24 -30.75
CA ALA A 606 -6.55 18.34 -31.18
C ALA A 606 -6.78 18.34 -32.70
N ARG A 607 -6.53 19.47 -33.38
CA ARG A 607 -6.59 19.53 -34.86
C ARG A 607 -5.40 18.83 -35.51
N SER A 608 -4.19 18.96 -34.98
CA SER A 608 -3.00 18.29 -35.50
C SER A 608 -3.08 16.77 -35.34
N GLU A 609 -3.59 16.28 -34.20
CA GLU A 609 -3.80 14.84 -33.95
C GLU A 609 -4.84 14.24 -34.91
N LYS A 610 -5.99 14.92 -35.10
CA LYS A 610 -6.99 14.49 -36.10
C LYS A 610 -6.44 14.43 -37.52
N ARG A 611 -5.54 15.34 -37.88
CA ARG A 611 -4.91 15.34 -39.19
C ARG A 611 -3.93 14.17 -39.36
N ALA A 612 -3.11 13.90 -38.33
CA ALA A 612 -2.20 12.75 -38.31
C ALA A 612 -2.96 11.41 -38.48
N LEU A 613 -4.06 11.23 -37.70
CA LEU A 613 -4.93 10.04 -37.80
C LEU A 613 -5.67 9.91 -39.15
N SER A 614 -5.79 10.97 -39.93
CA SER A 614 -6.41 10.92 -41.25
C SER A 614 -5.40 10.68 -42.39
N GLU A 615 -4.11 10.74 -42.10
CA GLU A 615 -2.99 10.52 -43.03
C GLU A 615 -2.38 9.11 -42.88
N GLU A 616 -2.72 8.36 -41.78
CA GLU A 616 -2.50 6.93 -41.57
C GLU A 616 -3.70 6.11 -42.14
#